data_40b329007c95300ef56b49a518020c17
#
_entry.id   40b329007c95300ef56b49a518020c17
#
_cell.length_a   1.000
_cell.length_b   1.000
_cell.length_c   1.000
_cell.angle_alpha   90.00
_cell.angle_beta   90.00
_cell.angle_gamma   90.00
#
_symmetry.space_group_name_H-M   'P 1'
#
loop_
_entity.id
_entity.type
_entity.pdbx_description
1 polymer ?
#
loop_
_entity_poly.entity_id
_entity_poly.type
_entity_poly.pdbx_seq_one_letter_code
_entity_poly.pdbx_strand_id
1 'polypeptide(L)'
;MRSSPPEKRRAAVPKAGERTSPSAAAKPPRVAFPKKNQPPSAASFAARLPLALGKRFEMARSFLLRQPDVKEDVYYYGPKTGWALRYVHGEQPLCALLLHGDLPVGIVSLSASAAAALDWKALSPIGQAARKHAHGSPSLLWLDVPLASTGAADFKAIVRVKLATLDRT
;
A
#
# COMPACT_ATOMS: atom_id res chain seq x y z
N MET A 1 67.61 -49.36 -12.64
CA MET A 1 66.63 -48.71 -11.74
C MET A 1 66.11 -47.49 -12.40
N ARG A 2 64.88 -47.52 -12.92
CA ARG A 2 64.24 -46.39 -13.58
C ARG A 2 62.99 -46.02 -12.76
N SER A 3 63.07 -44.85 -12.11
CA SER A 3 61.94 -44.29 -11.34
C SER A 3 61.00 -43.61 -12.27
N SER A 4 59.73 -44.00 -12.27
CA SER A 4 58.65 -43.36 -12.95
C SER A 4 58.12 -42.17 -12.14
N PRO A 5 57.74 -41.05 -12.75
CA PRO A 5 57.18 -39.88 -12.05
C PRO A 5 55.66 -40.09 -11.77
N PRO A 6 55.12 -39.40 -10.72
CA PRO A 6 53.72 -39.56 -10.33
C PRO A 6 52.74 -38.81 -11.25
N GLU A 7 51.67 -39.50 -11.53
CA GLU A 7 50.51 -39.07 -12.31
C GLU A 7 49.77 -37.90 -11.65
N LYS A 8 49.71 -36.76 -12.34
CA LYS A 8 48.93 -35.59 -11.92
C LYS A 8 47.44 -35.87 -12.05
N ARG A 9 46.76 -36.07 -10.94
CA ARG A 9 45.30 -36.05 -10.87
C ARG A 9 44.78 -34.68 -11.32
N ARG A 10 44.07 -34.67 -12.44
CA ARG A 10 43.28 -33.50 -12.90
C ARG A 10 42.09 -33.34 -11.95
N ALA A 11 42.07 -32.25 -11.21
CA ALA A 11 40.91 -31.81 -10.48
C ALA A 11 39.78 -31.45 -11.46
N ALA A 12 38.63 -32.08 -11.24
CA ALA A 12 37.41 -31.78 -12.00
C ALA A 12 36.91 -30.34 -11.62
N VAL A 13 36.81 -29.53 -12.64
CA VAL A 13 36.20 -28.18 -12.54
C VAL A 13 34.71 -28.36 -12.31
N PRO A 14 34.10 -27.78 -11.24
CA PRO A 14 32.65 -27.80 -11.09
C PRO A 14 32.03 -26.92 -12.18
N LYS A 15 31.08 -27.45 -12.93
CA LYS A 15 30.23 -26.74 -13.88
C LYS A 15 29.46 -25.62 -13.11
N ALA A 16 29.91 -24.41 -13.27
CA ALA A 16 29.13 -23.23 -12.93
C ALA A 16 27.94 -23.11 -13.90
N GLY A 17 26.76 -22.85 -13.37
CA GLY A 17 25.71 -22.28 -14.17
C GLY A 17 24.34 -22.93 -14.07
N GLU A 18 23.83 -23.05 -12.88
CA GLU A 18 22.39 -23.05 -12.72
C GLU A 18 21.97 -21.56 -12.68
N ARG A 19 21.68 -21.04 -13.88
CA ARG A 19 21.05 -19.71 -14.02
C ARG A 19 19.63 -19.84 -13.47
N THR A 20 19.44 -19.41 -12.23
CA THR A 20 18.11 -19.12 -11.71
C THR A 20 17.48 -18.09 -12.63
N SER A 21 16.48 -18.55 -13.39
CA SER A 21 15.63 -17.70 -14.22
C SER A 21 15.11 -16.54 -13.40
N PRO A 22 15.12 -15.29 -13.90
CA PRO A 22 14.54 -14.17 -13.18
C PRO A 22 13.06 -14.48 -12.91
N SER A 23 12.69 -14.44 -11.65
CA SER A 23 11.32 -14.55 -11.16
C SER A 23 10.39 -13.79 -12.08
N ALA A 24 9.38 -14.48 -12.60
CA ALA A 24 8.35 -13.90 -13.45
C ALA A 24 7.86 -12.59 -12.80
N ALA A 25 8.07 -11.47 -13.49
CA ALA A 25 7.63 -10.17 -13.05
C ALA A 25 6.14 -10.25 -12.68
N ALA A 26 5.83 -10.04 -11.40
CA ALA A 26 4.47 -10.11 -10.91
C ALA A 26 3.61 -9.16 -11.76
N LYS A 27 2.55 -9.68 -12.38
CA LYS A 27 1.62 -8.85 -13.16
C LYS A 27 1.15 -7.70 -12.26
N PRO A 28 1.10 -6.47 -12.78
CA PRO A 28 0.62 -5.34 -11.98
C PRO A 28 -0.77 -5.66 -11.41
N PRO A 29 -1.05 -5.27 -10.17
CA PRO A 29 -2.31 -5.60 -9.52
C PRO A 29 -3.47 -5.10 -10.39
N ARG A 30 -4.47 -5.96 -10.62
CA ARG A 30 -5.64 -5.60 -11.42
C ARG A 30 -6.45 -4.55 -10.68
N VAL A 31 -6.79 -3.46 -11.39
CA VAL A 31 -7.72 -2.45 -10.88
C VAL A 31 -9.09 -3.10 -10.64
N ALA A 32 -9.62 -2.97 -9.43
CA ALA A 32 -10.86 -3.67 -9.05
C ALA A 32 -12.10 -3.13 -9.78
N PHE A 33 -12.16 -1.82 -10.00
CA PHE A 33 -13.28 -1.12 -10.65
C PHE A 33 -12.73 -0.16 -11.73
N PRO A 34 -12.33 -0.67 -12.93
CA PRO A 34 -11.63 0.14 -13.93
C PRO A 34 -12.53 1.01 -14.80
N LYS A 35 -13.83 0.68 -14.91
CA LYS A 35 -14.74 1.31 -15.87
C LYS A 35 -15.35 2.59 -15.30
N LYS A 36 -15.03 3.75 -15.91
CA LYS A 36 -15.52 5.07 -15.49
C LYS A 36 -17.06 5.19 -15.52
N ASN A 37 -17.72 4.55 -16.46
CA ASN A 37 -19.18 4.60 -16.64
C ASN A 37 -19.95 3.61 -15.75
N GLN A 38 -19.27 2.90 -14.83
CA GLN A 38 -19.88 1.92 -13.93
C GLN A 38 -19.40 2.20 -12.50
N PRO A 39 -19.91 3.27 -11.84
CA PRO A 39 -19.55 3.55 -10.46
C PRO A 39 -20.04 2.43 -9.54
N PRO A 40 -19.17 1.88 -8.69
CA PRO A 40 -19.59 0.91 -7.68
C PRO A 40 -20.34 1.61 -6.56
N SER A 41 -21.17 0.89 -5.80
CA SER A 41 -21.62 1.37 -4.50
C SER A 41 -20.51 1.23 -3.47
N ALA A 42 -20.57 2.01 -2.38
CA ALA A 42 -19.60 1.88 -1.29
C ALA A 42 -19.53 0.45 -0.71
N ALA A 43 -20.68 -0.23 -0.60
CA ALA A 43 -20.76 -1.62 -0.14
C ALA A 43 -20.07 -2.62 -1.09
N SER A 44 -19.98 -2.31 -2.38
CA SER A 44 -19.37 -3.18 -3.38
C SER A 44 -17.86 -3.39 -3.13
N PHE A 45 -17.18 -2.46 -2.47
CA PHE A 45 -15.76 -2.60 -2.15
C PHE A 45 -15.51 -3.71 -1.14
N ALA A 46 -16.22 -3.71 -0.03
CA ALA A 46 -16.08 -4.76 0.99
C ALA A 46 -16.59 -6.12 0.51
N ALA A 47 -17.70 -6.14 -0.24
CA ALA A 47 -18.30 -7.37 -0.78
C ALA A 47 -17.38 -8.12 -1.77
N ARG A 48 -16.42 -7.41 -2.40
CA ARG A 48 -15.45 -8.00 -3.33
C ARG A 48 -14.27 -8.67 -2.61
N LEU A 49 -14.07 -8.41 -1.33
CA LEU A 49 -12.94 -8.88 -0.57
C LEU A 49 -13.22 -10.20 0.16
N PRO A 50 -12.20 -11.04 0.39
CA PRO A 50 -12.29 -12.12 1.37
C PRO A 50 -12.78 -11.58 2.72
N LEU A 51 -13.57 -12.36 3.45
CA LEU A 51 -14.27 -11.94 4.67
C LEU A 51 -13.38 -11.19 5.68
N ALA A 52 -12.16 -11.69 5.92
CA ALA A 52 -11.23 -11.08 6.87
C ALA A 52 -10.73 -9.70 6.40
N LEU A 53 -10.48 -9.53 5.11
CA LEU A 53 -10.05 -8.26 4.51
C LEU A 53 -11.23 -7.29 4.39
N GLY A 54 -12.42 -7.78 4.05
CA GLY A 54 -13.66 -7.00 4.03
C GLY A 54 -13.98 -6.40 5.40
N LYS A 55 -13.85 -7.18 6.48
CA LYS A 55 -13.99 -6.66 7.85
C LYS A 55 -12.98 -5.54 8.17
N ARG A 56 -11.73 -5.69 7.78
CA ARG A 56 -10.71 -4.64 8.00
C ARG A 56 -10.98 -3.38 7.18
N PHE A 57 -11.42 -3.54 5.94
CA PHE A 57 -11.86 -2.43 5.10
C PHE A 57 -13.01 -1.67 5.76
N GLU A 58 -14.07 -2.36 6.22
CA GLU A 58 -15.20 -1.75 6.92
C GLU A 58 -14.81 -1.12 8.25
N MET A 59 -13.85 -1.70 8.98
CA MET A 59 -13.30 -1.08 10.19
C MET A 59 -12.57 0.23 9.90
N ALA A 60 -11.80 0.30 8.81
CA ALA A 60 -11.14 1.54 8.37
C ALA A 60 -12.18 2.57 7.90
N ARG A 61 -13.15 2.16 7.10
CA ARG A 61 -14.27 2.98 6.65
C ARG A 61 -15.08 3.55 7.82
N SER A 62 -15.49 2.71 8.77
CA SER A 62 -16.23 3.12 9.95
C SER A 62 -15.43 4.07 10.86
N PHE A 63 -14.10 3.90 10.94
CA PHE A 63 -13.23 4.83 11.64
C PHE A 63 -13.27 6.22 11.00
N LEU A 64 -13.18 6.31 9.67
CA LEU A 64 -13.21 7.56 8.92
C LEU A 64 -14.56 8.28 9.07
N LEU A 65 -15.67 7.55 8.91
CA LEU A 65 -17.02 8.12 9.01
C LEU A 65 -17.41 8.58 10.44
N ARG A 66 -16.67 8.16 11.46
CA ARG A 66 -16.85 8.66 12.84
C ARG A 66 -16.04 9.91 13.15
N GLN A 67 -15.17 10.36 12.25
CA GLN A 67 -14.46 11.61 12.45
C GLN A 67 -15.40 12.80 12.16
N PRO A 68 -15.34 13.88 12.95
CA PRO A 68 -16.15 15.06 12.66
C PRO A 68 -15.79 15.62 11.28
N ASP A 69 -16.78 16.19 10.60
CA ASP A 69 -16.66 16.87 9.30
C ASP A 69 -16.06 16.03 8.18
N VAL A 70 -15.97 14.71 8.35
CA VAL A 70 -15.53 13.78 7.29
C VAL A 70 -16.74 13.32 6.48
N LYS A 71 -16.62 13.51 5.16
CA LYS A 71 -17.60 13.05 4.16
C LYS A 71 -16.96 12.00 3.25
N GLU A 72 -17.79 11.01 2.85
CA GLU A 72 -17.40 9.95 1.91
C GLU A 72 -18.09 10.18 0.57
N ASP A 73 -17.35 10.01 -0.52
CA ASP A 73 -17.90 9.88 -1.86
C ASP A 73 -17.19 8.80 -2.69
N VAL A 74 -17.84 8.36 -3.75
CA VAL A 74 -17.24 7.42 -4.72
C VAL A 74 -16.63 8.24 -5.84
N TYR A 75 -15.31 8.16 -5.98
CA TYR A 75 -14.55 9.01 -6.91
C TYR A 75 -13.70 8.19 -7.87
N TYR A 76 -13.65 8.60 -9.14
CA TYR A 76 -12.86 7.93 -10.17
C TYR A 76 -11.48 8.59 -10.36
N TYR A 77 -10.42 7.91 -9.95
CA TYR A 77 -9.04 8.37 -10.04
C TYR A 77 -8.34 8.06 -11.37
N GLY A 78 -9.10 7.69 -12.39
CA GLY A 78 -8.58 7.38 -13.72
C GLY A 78 -8.34 5.89 -13.97
N PRO A 79 -7.94 5.51 -15.21
CA PRO A 79 -7.91 4.11 -15.64
C PRO A 79 -6.86 3.24 -14.92
N LYS A 80 -5.82 3.87 -14.37
CA LYS A 80 -4.76 3.17 -13.63
C LYS A 80 -5.15 2.82 -12.20
N THR A 81 -6.00 3.63 -11.58
CA THR A 81 -6.43 3.49 -10.18
C THR A 81 -7.89 3.00 -10.08
N GLY A 82 -8.75 3.45 -11.00
CA GLY A 82 -10.17 3.12 -11.00
C GLY A 82 -10.97 3.93 -9.99
N TRP A 83 -12.04 3.33 -9.50
CA TRP A 83 -12.90 3.90 -8.47
C TRP A 83 -12.36 3.63 -7.07
N ALA A 84 -12.52 4.61 -6.19
CA ALA A 84 -12.17 4.54 -4.78
C ALA A 84 -13.23 5.22 -3.92
N LEU A 85 -13.29 4.92 -2.63
CA LEU A 85 -13.98 5.73 -1.64
C LEU A 85 -13.05 6.87 -1.23
N ARG A 86 -13.42 8.09 -1.59
CA ARG A 86 -12.69 9.30 -1.23
C ARG A 86 -13.29 9.88 0.05
N TYR A 87 -12.43 10.35 0.93
CA TYR A 87 -12.80 11.03 2.16
C TYR A 87 -12.25 12.44 2.15
N VAL A 88 -13.08 13.39 2.52
CA VAL A 88 -12.72 14.80 2.69
C VAL A 88 -13.09 15.25 4.10
N HIS A 89 -12.25 16.08 4.69
CA HIS A 89 -12.52 16.76 5.96
C HIS A 89 -12.79 18.24 5.65
N GLY A 90 -14.04 18.67 5.85
CA GLY A 90 -14.50 19.93 5.27
C GLY A 90 -14.35 19.90 3.74
N GLU A 91 -13.51 20.78 3.20
CA GLU A 91 -13.17 20.81 1.75
C GLU A 91 -11.81 20.20 1.43
N GLN A 92 -11.05 19.77 2.45
CA GLN A 92 -9.69 19.26 2.31
C GLN A 92 -9.67 17.76 2.04
N PRO A 93 -8.92 17.29 1.03
CA PRO A 93 -8.74 15.85 0.80
C PRO A 93 -8.05 15.17 2.00
N LEU A 94 -8.73 14.21 2.62
CA LEU A 94 -8.20 13.46 3.75
C LEU A 94 -7.44 12.21 3.30
N CYS A 95 -8.14 11.28 2.69
CA CYS A 95 -7.59 10.02 2.21
C CYS A 95 -8.53 9.34 1.21
N ALA A 96 -8.12 8.18 0.70
CA ALA A 96 -8.98 7.31 -0.10
C ALA A 96 -8.81 5.85 0.32
N LEU A 97 -9.86 5.05 0.19
CA LEU A 97 -9.83 3.59 0.29
C LEU A 97 -10.11 2.99 -1.07
N LEU A 98 -9.27 2.09 -1.52
CA LEU A 98 -9.41 1.42 -2.80
C LEU A 98 -8.95 -0.05 -2.74
N LEU A 99 -9.11 -0.77 -3.84
CA LEU A 99 -8.69 -2.15 -3.97
C LEU A 99 -7.63 -2.30 -5.06
N HIS A 100 -6.47 -2.84 -4.69
CA HIS A 100 -5.48 -3.36 -5.62
C HIS A 100 -5.67 -4.88 -5.77
N GLY A 101 -6.45 -5.31 -6.77
CA GLY A 101 -6.95 -6.69 -6.85
C GLY A 101 -7.85 -7.00 -5.65
N ASP A 102 -7.45 -7.97 -4.85
CA ASP A 102 -8.15 -8.37 -3.63
C ASP A 102 -7.52 -7.80 -2.35
N LEU A 103 -6.61 -6.84 -2.47
CA LEU A 103 -5.96 -6.18 -1.36
C LEU A 103 -6.57 -4.78 -1.13
N PRO A 104 -7.17 -4.52 0.05
CA PRO A 104 -7.61 -3.20 0.40
C PRO A 104 -6.42 -2.31 0.78
N VAL A 105 -6.41 -1.09 0.24
CA VAL A 105 -5.34 -0.11 0.44
C VAL A 105 -5.94 1.22 0.83
N GLY A 106 -5.36 1.84 1.85
CA GLY A 106 -5.61 3.24 2.20
C GLY A 106 -4.54 4.14 1.59
N ILE A 107 -4.96 5.14 0.82
CA ILE A 107 -4.05 6.16 0.29
C ILE A 107 -4.18 7.43 1.11
N VAL A 108 -3.06 7.93 1.61
CA VAL A 108 -3.00 9.17 2.40
C VAL A 108 -1.90 10.08 1.86
N SER A 109 -2.23 11.33 1.58
CA SER A 109 -1.23 12.36 1.32
C SER A 109 -0.92 13.12 2.60
N LEU A 110 0.36 13.30 2.92
CA LEU A 110 0.82 14.07 4.08
C LEU A 110 1.57 15.31 3.62
N SER A 111 1.25 16.47 4.21
CA SER A 111 2.11 17.65 4.11
C SER A 111 3.44 17.39 4.82
N ALA A 112 4.45 18.22 4.57
CA ALA A 112 5.74 18.13 5.27
C ALA A 112 5.57 18.21 6.79
N SER A 113 4.68 19.08 7.29
CA SER A 113 4.38 19.23 8.72
C SER A 113 3.71 17.98 9.30
N ALA A 114 2.75 17.38 8.60
CA ALA A 114 2.11 16.14 9.02
C ALA A 114 3.08 14.96 9.02
N ALA A 115 3.93 14.87 7.99
CA ALA A 115 4.96 13.83 7.92
C ALA A 115 6.01 13.96 9.03
N ALA A 116 6.37 15.18 9.43
CA ALA A 116 7.28 15.44 10.55
C ALA A 116 6.64 15.14 11.93
N ALA A 117 5.32 15.32 12.06
CA ALA A 117 4.59 15.03 13.30
C ALA A 117 4.32 13.54 13.52
N LEU A 118 4.49 12.69 12.49
CA LEU A 118 4.22 11.26 12.58
C LEU A 118 5.41 10.51 13.20
N ASP A 119 5.15 9.76 14.28
CA ASP A 119 6.15 8.82 14.82
C ASP A 119 6.25 7.57 13.93
N TRP A 120 7.14 7.67 12.94
CA TRP A 120 7.38 6.58 11.99
C TRP A 120 7.90 5.31 12.64
N LYS A 121 8.60 5.41 13.78
CA LYS A 121 9.17 4.24 14.47
C LYS A 121 8.10 3.44 15.21
N ALA A 122 7.00 4.07 15.59
CA ALA A 122 5.86 3.42 16.23
C ALA A 122 4.99 2.64 15.25
N LEU A 123 5.14 2.85 13.92
CA LEU A 123 4.42 2.09 12.91
C LEU A 123 4.94 0.65 12.80
N SER A 124 4.04 -0.27 12.45
CA SER A 124 4.38 -1.65 12.16
C SER A 124 5.30 -1.76 10.92
N PRO A 125 5.87 -2.95 10.63
CA PRO A 125 6.63 -3.18 9.41
C PRO A 125 5.87 -2.79 8.12
N ILE A 126 4.53 -2.91 8.10
CA ILE A 126 3.69 -2.50 6.96
C ILE A 126 3.73 -0.97 6.80
N GLY A 127 3.53 -0.22 7.87
CA GLY A 127 3.59 1.24 7.85
C GLY A 127 4.98 1.76 7.51
N GLN A 128 6.03 1.12 8.01
CA GLN A 128 7.41 1.46 7.65
C GLN A 128 7.72 1.16 6.18
N ALA A 129 7.19 0.05 5.64
CA ALA A 129 7.29 -0.27 4.21
C ALA A 129 6.55 0.77 3.36
N ALA A 130 5.34 1.18 3.77
CA ALA A 130 4.59 2.25 3.10
C ALA A 130 5.39 3.56 3.05
N ARG A 131 6.08 3.92 4.15
CA ARG A 131 7.01 5.06 4.15
C ARG A 131 8.15 4.90 3.16
N LYS A 132 8.78 3.72 3.11
CA LYS A 132 9.91 3.43 2.20
C LYS A 132 9.52 3.54 0.73
N HIS A 133 8.28 3.17 0.40
CA HIS A 133 7.73 3.22 -0.96
C HIS A 133 6.90 4.48 -1.24
N ALA A 134 6.89 5.42 -0.31
CA ALA A 134 6.19 6.68 -0.49
C ALA A 134 6.71 7.45 -1.70
N HIS A 135 5.81 8.16 -2.36
CA HIS A 135 6.12 8.94 -3.55
C HIS A 135 5.55 10.37 -3.42
N GLY A 136 5.92 11.25 -4.34
CA GLY A 136 5.48 12.64 -4.33
C GLY A 136 6.64 13.62 -4.30
N SER A 137 6.47 14.71 -3.58
CA SER A 137 7.47 15.79 -3.43
C SER A 137 7.83 15.96 -1.94
N PRO A 138 8.89 16.75 -1.62
CA PRO A 138 9.21 17.07 -0.24
C PRO A 138 8.08 17.78 0.53
N SER A 139 7.19 18.48 -0.18
CA SER A 139 6.04 19.18 0.40
C SER A 139 4.78 18.31 0.53
N LEU A 140 4.68 17.22 -0.23
CA LEU A 140 3.50 16.36 -0.26
C LEU A 140 3.92 14.89 -0.48
N LEU A 141 3.82 14.10 0.56
CA LEU A 141 4.17 12.69 0.58
C LEU A 141 2.91 11.82 0.42
N TRP A 142 2.88 10.95 -0.57
CA TRP A 142 1.79 9.99 -0.78
C TRP A 142 2.19 8.62 -0.23
N LEU A 143 1.29 8.03 0.56
CA LEU A 143 1.46 6.75 1.22
C LEU A 143 0.36 5.79 0.77
N ASP A 144 0.76 4.62 0.27
CA ASP A 144 -0.13 3.49 0.01
C ASP A 144 0.02 2.50 1.16
N VAL A 145 -0.99 2.42 2.02
CA VAL A 145 -0.97 1.59 3.23
C VAL A 145 -1.89 0.39 3.04
N PRO A 146 -1.35 -0.83 2.84
CA PRO A 146 -2.15 -2.05 2.81
C PRO A 146 -2.93 -2.23 4.11
N LEU A 147 -4.26 -2.45 4.03
CA LEU A 147 -5.11 -2.65 5.20
C LEU A 147 -5.10 -4.09 5.72
N ALA A 148 -4.12 -4.89 5.29
CA ALA A 148 -3.90 -6.24 5.78
C ALA A 148 -3.18 -6.23 7.14
N SER A 149 -3.44 -7.24 8.00
CA SER A 149 -2.76 -7.38 9.28
C SER A 149 -2.75 -6.09 10.13
N THR A 150 -1.58 -5.61 10.52
CA THR A 150 -1.37 -4.39 11.34
C THR A 150 -1.52 -3.09 10.55
N GLY A 151 -1.52 -3.13 9.20
CA GLY A 151 -1.58 -1.94 8.36
C GLY A 151 -2.84 -1.11 8.54
N ALA A 152 -3.97 -1.73 8.94
CA ALA A 152 -5.19 -0.98 9.27
C ALA A 152 -5.01 -0.09 10.53
N ALA A 153 -4.19 -0.50 11.49
CA ALA A 153 -3.85 0.32 12.66
C ALA A 153 -2.89 1.45 12.28
N ASP A 154 -1.88 1.16 11.46
CA ASP A 154 -0.97 2.17 10.91
C ASP A 154 -1.72 3.24 10.10
N PHE A 155 -2.63 2.80 9.21
CA PHE A 155 -3.47 3.71 8.45
C PHE A 155 -4.25 4.68 9.36
N LYS A 156 -4.88 4.16 10.42
CA LYS A 156 -5.61 5.00 11.39
C LYS A 156 -4.68 5.99 12.11
N ALA A 157 -3.47 5.56 12.49
CA ALA A 157 -2.49 6.44 13.13
C ALA A 157 -2.07 7.58 12.19
N ILE A 158 -1.79 7.27 10.92
CA ILE A 158 -1.41 8.25 9.90
C ILE A 158 -2.56 9.24 9.66
N VAL A 159 -3.79 8.76 9.51
CA VAL A 159 -4.98 9.62 9.31
C VAL A 159 -5.21 10.55 10.50
N ARG A 160 -5.04 10.08 11.75
CA ARG A 160 -5.16 10.93 12.94
C ARG A 160 -4.17 12.09 12.95
N VAL A 161 -2.92 11.82 12.59
CA VAL A 161 -1.89 12.88 12.48
C VAL A 161 -2.28 13.88 11.40
N LYS A 162 -2.78 13.42 10.25
CA LYS A 162 -3.25 14.31 9.19
C LYS A 162 -4.42 15.18 9.67
N LEU A 163 -5.45 14.61 10.29
CA LEU A 163 -6.58 15.35 10.84
C LEU A 163 -6.11 16.44 11.81
N ALA A 164 -5.24 16.09 12.77
CA ALA A 164 -4.70 17.04 13.72
C ALA A 164 -3.91 18.20 13.08
N THR A 165 -3.42 18.03 11.85
CA THR A 165 -2.76 19.11 11.09
C THR A 165 -3.75 19.94 10.27
N LEU A 166 -4.85 19.33 9.81
CA LEU A 166 -5.91 20.07 9.10
C LEU A 166 -6.70 20.97 10.03
N ASP A 167 -6.97 20.54 11.27
CA ASP A 167 -7.69 21.33 12.29
C ASP A 167 -6.92 22.57 12.76
N ARG A 168 -5.63 22.69 12.43
CA ARG A 168 -4.78 23.83 12.82
C ARG A 168 -4.61 24.89 11.72
N THR A 169 -5.19 24.64 10.55
CA THR A 169 -5.06 25.51 9.38
C THR A 169 -6.33 26.30 9.15
#